data_bb071116bc679b10a076a5d6df75e17e
#
_entry.id   bb071116bc679b10a076a5d6df75e17e
#
_cell.length_a   1.000
_cell.length_b   1.000
_cell.length_c   1.000
_cell.angle_alpha   90.00
_cell.angle_beta   90.00
_cell.angle_gamma   90.00
#
_symmetry.space_group_name_H-M   'P 1'
#
loop_
_entity.id
_entity.type
_entity.pdbx_description
1 polymer ?
#
loop_
_entity_poly.entity_id
_entity_poly.type
_entity_poly.pdbx_seq_one_letter_code
_entity_poly.pdbx_strand_id
1 'polypeptide(L)'
;MTRKISTGIVLSALLIILAACKAPTETQPTSVRSLDGDFERATLIVDADNGAQHELRIYLALEFDQQRRGLMFVRNMPKDTGMLFVYEDSNIRSMWMKNTYISLDLVFVRTDGTVASIIRDTQPLSLTPLASIEPVTYVLELNAGTARRLNIGQKSRIIWESVHH
;
A
#
# COMPACT_ATOMS: atom_id res chain seq x y z
N MET A 1 75.08 43.74 44.70
CA MET A 1 74.99 43.20 43.37
C MET A 1 73.92 42.11 43.35
N THR A 2 72.71 42.42 42.98
CA THR A 2 71.56 41.51 43.04
C THR A 2 71.01 41.28 41.64
N ARG A 3 71.20 40.10 41.12
CA ARG A 3 70.63 39.69 39.82
C ARG A 3 69.18 39.21 40.00
N LYS A 4 68.25 39.91 39.34
CA LYS A 4 66.87 39.49 39.20
C LYS A 4 66.78 38.42 38.14
N ILE A 5 66.23 37.28 38.51
CA ILE A 5 65.87 36.18 37.58
C ILE A 5 64.39 36.37 37.24
N SER A 6 64.13 36.62 35.95
CA SER A 6 62.78 36.75 35.41
C SER A 6 62.28 35.36 35.03
N THR A 7 61.21 34.91 35.71
CA THR A 7 60.57 33.63 35.41
C THR A 7 59.48 33.85 34.31
N GLY A 8 59.80 33.45 33.10
CA GLY A 8 58.81 33.45 32.02
C GLY A 8 57.82 32.29 32.16
N ILE A 9 56.55 32.59 32.30
CA ILE A 9 55.46 31.62 32.27
C ILE A 9 55.12 31.31 30.82
N VAL A 10 55.45 30.12 30.37
CA VAL A 10 55.00 29.62 29.06
C VAL A 10 53.61 29.06 29.23
N LEU A 11 52.61 29.80 28.72
CA LEU A 11 51.23 29.35 28.68
C LEU A 11 51.02 28.41 27.49
N SER A 12 51.06 27.10 27.75
CA SER A 12 50.81 26.07 26.75
C SER A 12 49.30 25.98 26.49
N ALA A 13 48.84 26.51 25.35
CA ALA A 13 47.45 26.38 24.91
C ALA A 13 47.21 24.96 24.41
N LEU A 14 46.50 24.18 25.21
CA LEU A 14 46.06 22.82 24.81
C LEU A 14 44.86 22.97 23.86
N LEU A 15 45.09 22.78 22.58
CA LEU A 15 44.04 22.77 21.53
C LEU A 15 43.30 21.44 21.59
N ILE A 16 42.10 21.42 22.21
CA ILE A 16 41.23 20.25 22.21
C ILE A 16 40.49 20.19 20.88
N ILE A 17 40.95 19.32 19.97
CA ILE A 17 40.24 18.99 18.73
C ILE A 17 39.08 18.09 19.11
N LEU A 18 37.87 18.63 19.19
CA LEU A 18 36.63 17.85 19.23
C LEU A 18 36.44 17.18 17.86
N ALA A 19 36.86 15.93 17.75
CA ALA A 19 36.47 15.07 16.65
C ALA A 19 34.96 14.78 16.77
N ALA A 20 34.15 15.52 16.00
CA ALA A 20 32.74 15.22 15.83
C ALA A 20 32.63 13.86 15.11
N CYS A 21 32.45 12.80 15.88
CA CYS A 21 32.01 11.51 15.33
C CYS A 21 30.63 11.73 14.71
N LYS A 22 30.61 11.90 13.38
CA LYS A 22 29.40 11.79 12.61
C LYS A 22 28.93 10.35 12.73
N ALA A 23 27.86 10.12 13.51
CA ALA A 23 27.19 8.83 13.57
C ALA A 23 26.82 8.42 12.13
N PRO A 24 27.05 7.17 11.73
CA PRO A 24 26.57 6.70 10.44
C PRO A 24 25.05 6.88 10.42
N THR A 25 24.56 7.67 9.48
CA THR A 25 23.14 7.74 9.18
C THR A 25 22.75 6.32 8.76
N GLU A 26 22.09 5.59 9.63
CA GLU A 26 21.45 4.33 9.30
C GLU A 26 20.47 4.62 8.17
N THR A 27 20.90 4.34 6.96
CA THR A 27 20.04 4.28 5.79
C THR A 27 19.14 3.08 6.00
N GLN A 28 17.99 3.30 6.64
CA GLN A 28 16.96 2.28 6.68
C GLN A 28 16.64 1.90 5.23
N PRO A 29 16.62 0.61 4.89
CA PRO A 29 16.13 0.17 3.59
C PRO A 29 14.61 0.33 3.58
N THR A 30 14.14 1.56 3.44
CA THR A 30 12.75 1.88 3.17
C THR A 30 12.53 1.90 1.66
N SER A 31 12.84 0.84 0.98
CA SER A 31 12.18 0.61 -0.29
C SER A 31 10.80 0.02 0.01
N VAL A 32 9.88 0.84 0.51
CA VAL A 32 8.47 0.64 0.20
C VAL A 32 8.45 0.57 -1.32
N ARG A 33 8.29 -0.61 -1.88
CA ARG A 33 8.25 -0.77 -3.33
C ARG A 33 7.04 0.01 -3.79
N SER A 34 7.28 1.15 -4.42
CA SER A 34 6.22 2.03 -4.91
C SER A 34 5.37 1.24 -5.89
N LEU A 35 4.06 1.36 -5.79
CA LEU A 35 3.14 0.84 -6.79
C LEU A 35 3.22 1.71 -8.06
N ASP A 36 3.68 2.95 -7.92
CA ASP A 36 3.86 3.87 -9.03
C ASP A 36 4.95 3.37 -9.98
N GLY A 37 4.65 3.37 -11.26
CA GLY A 37 5.53 2.87 -12.33
C GLY A 37 5.35 1.39 -12.66
N ASP A 38 4.78 0.57 -11.77
CA ASP A 38 4.49 -0.84 -12.03
C ASP A 38 2.99 -1.08 -12.35
N PHE A 39 2.11 -0.13 -11.98
CA PHE A 39 0.66 -0.22 -12.18
C PHE A 39 0.11 1.08 -12.73
N GLU A 40 -0.80 0.98 -13.65
CA GLU A 40 -1.62 2.12 -14.08
C GLU A 40 -2.55 2.57 -12.95
N ARG A 41 -2.93 3.84 -12.98
CA ARG A 41 -3.90 4.42 -12.06
C ARG A 41 -5.20 4.76 -12.76
N ALA A 42 -6.30 4.57 -12.07
CA ALA A 42 -7.61 4.97 -12.52
C ALA A 42 -8.44 5.55 -11.37
N THR A 43 -9.55 6.15 -11.72
CA THR A 43 -10.62 6.50 -10.80
C THR A 43 -11.70 5.43 -10.88
N LEU A 44 -12.21 5.05 -9.72
CA LEU A 44 -13.28 4.07 -9.58
C LEU A 44 -14.40 4.68 -8.75
N ILE A 45 -15.63 4.54 -9.23
CA ILE A 45 -16.83 4.96 -8.51
C ILE A 45 -17.50 3.74 -7.89
N VAL A 46 -17.87 3.87 -6.63
CA VAL A 46 -18.67 2.91 -5.91
C VAL A 46 -20.05 3.48 -5.68
N ASP A 47 -21.07 2.89 -6.30
CA ASP A 47 -22.46 3.10 -5.91
C ASP A 47 -22.76 2.16 -4.74
N ALA A 48 -22.85 2.71 -3.54
CA ALA A 48 -22.97 1.93 -2.30
C ALA A 48 -24.41 1.49 -2.03
N ASP A 49 -24.58 0.47 -1.17
CA ASP A 49 -25.89 -0.10 -0.80
C ASP A 49 -26.87 0.92 -0.24
N ASN A 50 -26.37 1.98 0.39
CA ASN A 50 -27.18 3.07 0.95
C ASN A 50 -27.50 4.20 -0.06
N GLY A 51 -27.11 4.03 -1.33
CA GLY A 51 -27.29 5.01 -2.40
C GLY A 51 -26.26 6.13 -2.42
N ALA A 52 -25.27 6.12 -1.55
CA ALA A 52 -24.15 7.05 -1.61
C ALA A 52 -23.17 6.65 -2.72
N GLN A 53 -22.56 7.65 -3.33
CA GLN A 53 -21.52 7.46 -4.33
C GLN A 53 -20.16 7.87 -3.76
N HIS A 54 -19.15 7.03 -3.94
CA HIS A 54 -17.80 7.27 -3.44
C HIS A 54 -16.78 7.14 -4.58
N GLU A 55 -15.86 8.07 -4.64
CA GLU A 55 -14.73 8.03 -5.57
C GLU A 55 -13.49 7.46 -4.87
N LEU A 56 -12.84 6.49 -5.52
CA LEU A 56 -11.61 5.86 -5.08
C LEU A 56 -10.52 6.01 -6.15
N ARG A 57 -9.30 6.21 -5.72
CA ARG A 57 -8.13 6.10 -6.59
C ARG A 57 -7.63 4.66 -6.55
N ILE A 58 -7.46 4.05 -7.70
CA ILE A 58 -7.06 2.65 -7.75
C ILE A 58 -5.82 2.45 -8.60
N TYR A 59 -5.08 1.43 -8.27
CA TYR A 59 -4.08 0.80 -9.14
C TYR A 59 -4.77 -0.32 -9.93
N LEU A 60 -4.39 -0.50 -11.19
CA LEU A 60 -4.93 -1.53 -12.06
C LEU A 60 -3.94 -2.68 -12.19
N ALA A 61 -4.35 -3.90 -11.83
CA ALA A 61 -3.61 -5.13 -12.10
C ALA A 61 -4.24 -5.82 -13.32
N LEU A 62 -3.73 -5.48 -14.51
CA LEU A 62 -4.23 -5.93 -15.79
C LEU A 62 -3.51 -7.18 -16.27
N GLU A 63 -2.18 -7.19 -16.11
CA GLU A 63 -1.31 -8.24 -16.61
C GLU A 63 -1.09 -9.35 -15.58
N PHE A 64 -0.79 -10.57 -16.04
CA PHE A 64 -0.57 -11.73 -15.18
C PHE A 64 0.46 -11.50 -14.08
N ASP A 65 1.61 -10.86 -14.39
CA ASP A 65 2.64 -10.57 -13.38
C ASP A 65 2.20 -9.49 -12.39
N GLN A 66 1.39 -8.52 -12.82
CA GLN A 66 0.77 -7.53 -11.95
C GLN A 66 -0.23 -8.21 -11.00
N GLN A 67 -1.08 -9.11 -11.51
CA GLN A 67 -2.04 -9.88 -10.72
C GLN A 67 -1.34 -10.81 -9.72
N ARG A 68 -0.24 -11.47 -10.12
CA ARG A 68 0.57 -12.29 -9.21
C ARG A 68 1.21 -11.47 -8.09
N ARG A 69 1.62 -10.25 -8.36
CA ARG A 69 2.24 -9.36 -7.39
C ARG A 69 1.21 -8.70 -6.47
N GLY A 70 0.15 -8.13 -7.01
CA GLY A 70 -0.85 -7.39 -6.25
C GLY A 70 -0.22 -6.40 -5.27
N LEU A 71 -0.73 -6.35 -4.06
CA LEU A 71 -0.26 -5.50 -2.96
C LEU A 71 0.87 -6.11 -2.13
N MET A 72 1.58 -7.12 -2.65
CA MET A 72 2.76 -7.67 -1.96
C MET A 72 3.79 -6.58 -1.63
N PHE A 73 4.33 -6.65 -0.42
CA PHE A 73 5.37 -5.74 0.12
C PHE A 73 4.89 -4.31 0.38
N VAL A 74 3.61 -4.01 0.17
CA VAL A 74 3.00 -2.73 0.57
C VAL A 74 2.81 -2.72 2.08
N ARG A 75 3.31 -1.68 2.74
CA ARG A 75 3.21 -1.50 4.21
C ARG A 75 2.18 -0.46 4.61
N ASN A 76 1.84 0.43 3.69
CA ASN A 76 0.86 1.47 3.90
C ASN A 76 0.21 1.82 2.57
N MET A 77 -1.11 1.87 2.54
CA MET A 77 -1.89 2.31 1.38
C MET A 77 -2.77 3.48 1.84
N PRO A 78 -2.77 4.61 1.12
CA PRO A 78 -3.59 5.76 1.49
C PRO A 78 -5.08 5.39 1.64
N LYS A 79 -5.78 6.11 2.50
CA LYS A 79 -7.23 6.01 2.61
C LYS A 79 -7.87 6.34 1.25
N ASP A 80 -8.94 5.70 0.91
CA ASP A 80 -9.63 5.87 -0.38
C ASP A 80 -8.76 5.52 -1.60
N THR A 81 -7.81 4.61 -1.39
CA THR A 81 -7.01 3.99 -2.44
C THR A 81 -7.21 2.47 -2.40
N GLY A 82 -7.12 1.82 -3.54
CA GLY A 82 -7.23 0.37 -3.66
C GLY A 82 -6.48 -0.17 -4.87
N MET A 83 -6.63 -1.48 -5.12
CA MET A 83 -6.15 -2.14 -6.33
C MET A 83 -7.29 -2.94 -6.95
N LEU A 84 -7.51 -2.74 -8.25
CA LEU A 84 -8.49 -3.50 -9.03
C LEU A 84 -7.76 -4.51 -9.91
N PHE A 85 -8.02 -5.78 -9.66
CA PHE A 85 -7.63 -6.88 -10.54
C PHE A 85 -8.68 -7.02 -11.62
N VAL A 86 -8.26 -6.96 -12.86
CA VAL A 86 -9.12 -7.07 -14.04
C VAL A 86 -8.74 -8.33 -14.79
N TYR A 87 -9.66 -9.28 -14.86
CA TYR A 87 -9.44 -10.54 -15.56
C TYR A 87 -10.17 -10.54 -16.90
N GLU A 88 -9.64 -11.26 -17.88
CA GLU A 88 -10.22 -11.36 -19.22
C GLU A 88 -11.52 -12.16 -19.24
N ASP A 89 -11.68 -13.11 -18.30
CA ASP A 89 -12.82 -14.01 -18.22
C ASP A 89 -13.50 -13.95 -16.84
N SER A 90 -14.72 -14.44 -16.76
CA SER A 90 -15.44 -14.65 -15.50
C SER A 90 -15.16 -16.07 -14.98
N ASN A 91 -14.54 -16.16 -13.80
CA ASN A 91 -14.21 -17.44 -13.18
C ASN A 91 -14.19 -17.33 -11.65
N ILE A 92 -14.15 -18.46 -10.95
CA ILE A 92 -13.85 -18.45 -9.50
C ILE A 92 -12.45 -17.86 -9.32
N ARG A 93 -12.37 -16.76 -8.60
CA ARG A 93 -11.08 -16.10 -8.27
C ARG A 93 -10.67 -16.46 -6.86
N SER A 94 -9.41 -16.86 -6.72
CA SER A 94 -8.82 -17.20 -5.43
C SER A 94 -7.65 -16.28 -5.17
N MET A 95 -7.75 -15.52 -4.09
CA MET A 95 -6.74 -14.59 -3.61
C MET A 95 -5.99 -15.19 -2.43
N TRP A 96 -4.91 -14.60 -2.03
CA TRP A 96 -4.12 -14.92 -0.84
C TRP A 96 -3.45 -13.67 -0.29
N MET A 97 -3.01 -13.73 0.95
CA MET A 97 -2.30 -12.61 1.59
C MET A 97 -0.78 -12.82 1.64
N LYS A 98 -0.24 -13.66 0.73
CA LYS A 98 1.21 -13.92 0.66
C LYS A 98 1.98 -12.61 0.50
N ASN A 99 2.97 -12.38 1.37
CA ASN A 99 3.80 -11.17 1.38
C ASN A 99 3.02 -9.84 1.47
N THR A 100 1.73 -9.87 1.84
CA THR A 100 0.88 -8.69 2.03
C THR A 100 0.83 -8.34 3.50
N TYR A 101 1.39 -7.19 3.87
CA TYR A 101 1.58 -6.79 5.26
C TYR A 101 0.40 -6.03 5.86
N ILE A 102 -0.50 -5.53 5.02
CA ILE A 102 -1.71 -4.80 5.43
C ILE A 102 -2.93 -5.71 5.36
N SER A 103 -3.85 -5.57 6.31
CA SER A 103 -5.15 -6.22 6.25
C SER A 103 -6.02 -5.56 5.19
N LEU A 104 -6.77 -6.35 4.42
CA LEU A 104 -7.55 -5.89 3.28
C LEU A 104 -9.02 -6.33 3.39
N ASP A 105 -9.90 -5.58 2.73
CA ASP A 105 -11.22 -6.04 2.31
C ASP A 105 -11.14 -6.45 0.85
N LEU A 106 -11.52 -7.68 0.52
CA LEU A 106 -11.59 -8.22 -0.85
C LEU A 106 -13.03 -8.15 -1.33
N VAL A 107 -13.29 -7.31 -2.33
CA VAL A 107 -14.61 -7.16 -2.96
C VAL A 107 -14.60 -7.90 -4.28
N PHE A 108 -15.33 -8.99 -4.39
CA PHE A 108 -15.47 -9.79 -5.60
C PHE A 108 -16.63 -9.24 -6.44
N VAL A 109 -16.35 -8.95 -7.74
CA VAL A 109 -17.26 -8.17 -8.57
C VAL A 109 -17.52 -8.90 -9.89
N ARG A 110 -18.80 -8.97 -10.26
CA ARG A 110 -19.26 -9.61 -11.50
C ARG A 110 -18.88 -8.76 -12.73
N THR A 111 -19.02 -9.32 -13.90
CA THR A 111 -18.76 -8.64 -15.18
C THR A 111 -19.59 -7.38 -15.35
N ASP A 112 -20.81 -7.33 -14.81
CA ASP A 112 -21.71 -6.18 -14.88
C ASP A 112 -21.40 -5.09 -13.84
N GLY A 113 -20.35 -5.27 -13.03
CA GLY A 113 -19.93 -4.35 -11.99
C GLY A 113 -20.65 -4.54 -10.65
N THR A 114 -21.61 -5.46 -10.53
CA THR A 114 -22.28 -5.72 -9.25
C THR A 114 -21.40 -6.53 -8.30
N VAL A 115 -21.50 -6.29 -7.00
CA VAL A 115 -20.75 -7.00 -5.98
C VAL A 115 -21.33 -8.40 -5.77
N ALA A 116 -20.52 -9.43 -5.94
CA ALA A 116 -20.87 -10.84 -5.70
C ALA A 116 -20.73 -11.22 -4.24
N SER A 117 -19.56 -10.94 -3.66
CA SER A 117 -19.25 -11.24 -2.26
C SER A 117 -18.12 -10.35 -1.74
N ILE A 118 -17.95 -10.33 -0.42
CA ILE A 118 -16.89 -9.56 0.23
C ILE A 118 -16.27 -10.41 1.34
N ILE A 119 -14.95 -10.55 1.32
CA ILE A 119 -14.17 -11.06 2.46
C ILE A 119 -13.55 -9.85 3.14
N ARG A 120 -13.90 -9.63 4.40
CA ARG A 120 -13.43 -8.47 5.17
C ARG A 120 -12.30 -8.82 6.11
N ASP A 121 -11.50 -7.82 6.46
CA ASP A 121 -10.51 -7.87 7.52
C ASP A 121 -9.57 -9.09 7.37
N THR A 122 -9.01 -9.30 6.15
CA THR A 122 -8.15 -10.45 5.85
C THR A 122 -6.92 -10.49 6.74
N GLN A 123 -6.47 -11.71 7.08
CA GLN A 123 -5.28 -11.91 7.89
C GLN A 123 -4.01 -11.66 7.06
N PRO A 124 -3.18 -10.65 7.39
CA PRO A 124 -1.89 -10.43 6.71
C PRO A 124 -1.01 -11.68 6.72
N LEU A 125 -0.23 -11.86 5.64
CA LEU A 125 0.73 -12.95 5.44
C LEU A 125 0.12 -14.37 5.38
N SER A 126 -1.20 -14.50 5.44
CA SER A 126 -1.88 -15.81 5.33
C SER A 126 -1.71 -16.39 3.93
N LEU A 127 -1.46 -17.71 3.87
CA LEU A 127 -1.44 -18.48 2.63
C LEU A 127 -2.77 -19.21 2.37
N THR A 128 -3.75 -19.04 3.26
CA THR A 128 -5.08 -19.64 3.09
C THR A 128 -5.76 -19.02 1.88
N PRO A 129 -6.28 -19.82 0.95
CA PRO A 129 -7.03 -19.30 -0.19
C PRO A 129 -8.30 -18.58 0.24
N LEU A 130 -8.54 -17.42 -0.37
CA LEU A 130 -9.70 -16.56 -0.17
C LEU A 130 -10.44 -16.50 -1.50
N ALA A 131 -11.44 -17.37 -1.68
CA ALA A 131 -12.10 -17.53 -2.97
C ALA A 131 -13.43 -16.79 -3.06
N SER A 132 -13.79 -16.34 -4.29
CA SER A 132 -15.13 -15.90 -4.59
C SER A 132 -16.12 -17.06 -4.46
N ILE A 133 -17.37 -16.75 -4.12
CA ILE A 133 -18.46 -17.75 -3.98
C ILE A 133 -19.07 -18.15 -5.33
N GLU A 134 -18.80 -17.36 -6.37
CA GLU A 134 -19.29 -17.56 -7.72
C GLU A 134 -18.28 -16.96 -8.73
N PRO A 135 -18.40 -17.20 -10.05
CA PRO A 135 -17.55 -16.59 -11.06
C PRO A 135 -17.61 -15.05 -11.04
N VAL A 136 -16.44 -14.42 -11.08
CA VAL A 136 -16.28 -12.96 -11.10
C VAL A 136 -15.21 -12.55 -12.10
N THR A 137 -15.32 -11.31 -12.62
CA THR A 137 -14.35 -10.73 -13.56
C THR A 137 -13.38 -9.79 -12.88
N TYR A 138 -13.77 -9.23 -11.70
CA TYR A 138 -12.93 -8.27 -11.00
C TYR A 138 -12.79 -8.63 -9.51
N VAL A 139 -11.65 -8.25 -8.94
CA VAL A 139 -11.44 -8.25 -7.48
C VAL A 139 -10.91 -6.88 -7.09
N LEU A 140 -11.62 -6.17 -6.20
CA LEU A 140 -11.18 -4.89 -5.66
C LEU A 140 -10.62 -5.11 -4.26
N GLU A 141 -9.34 -4.81 -4.07
CA GLU A 141 -8.66 -4.82 -2.78
C GLU A 141 -8.66 -3.41 -2.18
N LEU A 142 -9.12 -3.29 -0.95
CA LEU A 142 -9.20 -2.04 -0.18
C LEU A 142 -8.55 -2.25 1.18
N ASN A 143 -8.09 -1.18 1.84
CA ASN A 143 -7.72 -1.27 3.26
C ASN A 143 -8.88 -1.85 4.08
N ALA A 144 -8.57 -2.73 5.02
CA ALA A 144 -9.55 -3.34 5.92
C ALA A 144 -10.46 -2.29 6.57
N GLY A 145 -11.76 -2.60 6.66
CA GLY A 145 -12.79 -1.73 7.19
C GLY A 145 -13.33 -0.68 6.19
N THR A 146 -12.71 -0.54 5.01
CA THR A 146 -13.18 0.41 3.98
C THR A 146 -14.53 0.00 3.41
N ALA A 147 -14.73 -1.30 3.15
CA ALA A 147 -16.02 -1.77 2.65
C ALA A 147 -17.18 -1.46 3.63
N ARG A 148 -16.92 -1.57 4.93
CA ARG A 148 -17.90 -1.21 5.97
C ARG A 148 -18.13 0.30 6.02
N ARG A 149 -17.05 1.09 6.02
CA ARG A 149 -17.11 2.56 6.08
C ARG A 149 -17.88 3.17 4.91
N LEU A 150 -17.72 2.59 3.72
CA LEU A 150 -18.38 3.06 2.50
C LEU A 150 -19.72 2.38 2.21
N ASN A 151 -20.23 1.54 3.11
CA ASN A 151 -21.45 0.74 2.92
C ASN A 151 -21.41 -0.11 1.62
N ILE A 152 -20.24 -0.67 1.29
CA ILE A 152 -20.13 -1.60 0.17
C ILE A 152 -20.73 -2.95 0.60
N GLY A 153 -21.72 -3.41 -0.13
CA GLY A 153 -22.42 -4.67 0.06
C GLY A 153 -22.86 -5.27 -1.28
N GLN A 154 -23.75 -6.26 -1.24
CA GLN A 154 -24.14 -7.01 -2.44
C GLN A 154 -25.05 -6.22 -3.40
N LYS A 155 -25.61 -5.08 -2.98
CA LYS A 155 -26.39 -4.18 -3.84
C LYS A 155 -25.52 -3.11 -4.46
N SER A 156 -24.26 -3.01 -4.03
CA SER A 156 -23.31 -2.02 -4.53
C SER A 156 -22.85 -2.35 -5.95
N ARG A 157 -22.52 -1.30 -6.68
CA ARG A 157 -21.96 -1.38 -8.02
C ARG A 157 -20.62 -0.68 -8.08
N ILE A 158 -19.68 -1.31 -8.77
CA ILE A 158 -18.34 -0.80 -9.03
C ILE A 158 -18.29 -0.37 -10.48
N ILE A 159 -17.94 0.91 -10.71
CA ILE A 159 -17.86 1.50 -12.04
C ILE A 159 -16.45 2.06 -12.18
N TRP A 160 -15.73 1.66 -13.19
CA TRP A 160 -14.41 2.20 -13.51
C TRP A 160 -14.24 2.39 -15.00
N GLU A 161 -13.52 3.41 -15.39
CA GLU A 161 -13.18 3.67 -16.78
C GLU A 161 -11.69 3.42 -16.97
N SER A 162 -11.34 2.56 -17.92
CA SER A 162 -9.97 2.48 -18.39
C SER A 162 -9.68 3.71 -19.21
N VAL A 163 -8.77 4.56 -18.74
CA VAL A 163 -8.24 5.63 -19.56
C VAL A 163 -7.34 4.97 -20.61
N HIS A 164 -7.91 4.60 -21.74
CA HIS A 164 -7.11 4.20 -22.89
C HIS A 164 -6.45 5.46 -23.46
N HIS A 165 -5.15 5.55 -23.32
CA HIS A 165 -4.31 6.53 -24.02
C HIS A 165 -3.82 5.94 -25.33
#